data_8a17874e6da7b1e8d9614f94f2977fe1
#
_entry.id   8a17874e6da7b1e8d9614f94f2977fe1
#
_cell.length_a   1.000
_cell.length_b   1.000
_cell.length_c   1.000
_cell.angle_alpha   90.00
_cell.angle_beta   90.00
_cell.angle_gamma   90.00
#
_symmetry.space_group_name_H-M   'P 1'
#
loop_
_entity.id
_entity.type
_entity.pdbx_description
1 polymer ?
#
loop_
_entity_poly.entity_id
_entity_poly.type
_entity_poly.pdbx_seq_one_letter_code
_entity_poly.pdbx_strand_id
1 'polypeptide(L)'
;FVNLFTPLIKEKDSIDVKIIPWTSPQLSEEFGGIFIGDPQLGNYSVLRSKFGHNSYSIVGITHTTLTQRIHEYINDIHTKPVKEWDALICTSRCVRDSIEIILSNSEEILRDRLGAKKFIRPELPIIPLGVHMEDYNHKEEEKYKFRENIGASKDDIIIIFVGRLSFHS
;
A
#
# COMPACT_ATOMS: atom_id res chain seq x y z
N PHE A 1 19.68 -0.69 -3.70
CA PHE A 1 18.34 -0.07 -3.84
C PHE A 1 18.38 0.96 -4.97
N VAL A 2 19.26 1.94 -4.94
CA VAL A 2 19.41 2.97 -5.99
C VAL A 2 19.58 2.34 -7.37
N ASN A 3 20.40 1.30 -7.52
CA ASN A 3 20.66 0.61 -8.77
C ASN A 3 19.42 -0.08 -9.39
N LEU A 4 18.37 -0.33 -8.60
CA LEU A 4 17.11 -0.90 -9.08
C LEU A 4 16.19 0.16 -9.71
N PHE A 5 16.27 1.41 -9.25
CA PHE A 5 15.42 2.50 -9.74
C PHE A 5 16.05 3.28 -10.89
N THR A 6 17.38 3.35 -10.95
CA THR A 6 18.09 4.09 -12.01
C THR A 6 17.66 3.69 -13.45
N PRO A 7 17.44 2.41 -13.78
CA PRO A 7 16.97 2.03 -15.12
C PRO A 7 15.52 2.43 -15.42
N LEU A 8 14.70 2.73 -14.38
CA LEU A 8 13.30 3.12 -14.54
C LEU A 8 13.14 4.63 -14.78
N ILE A 9 14.20 5.39 -14.49
CA ILE A 9 14.25 6.84 -14.73
C ILE A 9 14.71 7.05 -16.17
N LYS A 10 13.83 7.58 -17.03
CA LYS A 10 14.19 7.90 -18.42
C LYS A 10 15.29 8.95 -18.43
N GLU A 11 16.28 8.79 -19.29
CA GLU A 11 17.49 9.65 -19.42
C GLU A 11 17.24 11.17 -19.52
N LYS A 12 16.01 11.60 -19.76
CA LYS A 12 15.65 13.03 -19.90
C LYS A 12 15.37 13.76 -18.60
N ASP A 13 15.12 13.02 -17.52
CA ASP A 13 14.82 13.62 -16.23
C ASP A 13 16.09 13.49 -15.36
N SER A 14 16.81 14.58 -15.18
CA SER A 14 17.94 14.65 -14.25
C SER A 14 17.43 14.57 -12.81
N ILE A 15 16.97 13.36 -12.40
CA ILE A 15 16.51 13.10 -11.05
C ILE A 15 17.73 12.79 -10.20
N ASP A 16 18.03 13.66 -9.26
CA ASP A 16 19.06 13.42 -8.24
C ASP A 16 18.50 12.47 -7.18
N VAL A 17 18.97 11.21 -7.18
CA VAL A 17 18.56 10.18 -6.22
C VAL A 17 19.49 10.22 -5.03
N LYS A 18 18.98 10.70 -3.89
CA LYS A 18 19.71 10.72 -2.62
C LYS A 18 19.25 9.57 -1.71
N ILE A 19 20.20 8.96 -1.01
CA ILE A 19 19.90 8.01 0.07
C ILE A 19 19.77 8.79 1.37
N ILE A 20 18.59 8.74 1.99
CA ILE A 20 18.36 9.32 3.31
C ILE A 20 18.50 8.21 4.34
N PRO A 21 19.48 8.30 5.26
CA PRO A 21 19.60 7.35 6.33
C PRO A 21 18.35 7.39 7.23
N TRP A 22 17.87 6.23 7.65
CA TRP A 22 16.75 6.13 8.58
C TRP A 22 16.96 6.86 9.90
N THR A 23 18.22 7.08 10.27
CA THR A 23 18.62 7.84 11.46
C THR A 23 18.48 9.36 11.31
N SER A 24 18.21 9.84 10.10
CA SER A 24 18.13 11.27 9.78
C SER A 24 16.86 11.62 9.00
N PRO A 25 15.66 11.25 9.54
CA PRO A 25 14.39 11.45 8.84
C PRO A 25 14.02 12.93 8.63
N GLN A 26 14.65 13.86 9.37
CA GLN A 26 14.49 15.30 9.16
C GLN A 26 14.89 15.75 7.75
N LEU A 27 15.78 15.04 7.08
CA LEU A 27 16.15 15.31 5.69
C LEU A 27 14.98 15.13 4.71
N SER A 28 13.92 14.41 5.14
CA SER A 28 12.70 14.27 4.34
C SER A 28 11.91 15.58 4.20
N GLU A 29 12.15 16.56 5.06
CA GLU A 29 11.56 17.89 4.98
C GLU A 29 11.91 18.60 3.65
N GLU A 30 13.15 18.43 3.17
CA GLU A 30 13.63 18.98 1.89
C GLU A 30 12.80 18.47 0.70
N PHE A 31 12.23 17.27 0.79
CA PHE A 31 11.50 16.61 -0.29
C PHE A 31 9.98 16.74 -0.16
N GLY A 32 9.48 17.29 0.94
CA GLY A 32 8.05 17.53 1.19
C GLY A 32 7.21 16.29 1.46
N GLY A 33 7.73 15.07 1.27
CA GLY A 33 6.98 13.86 1.51
C GLY A 33 7.83 12.58 1.52
N ILE A 34 7.31 11.54 2.16
CA ILE A 34 7.90 10.20 2.15
C ILE A 34 6.86 9.18 1.66
N PHE A 35 7.31 8.21 0.89
CA PHE A 35 6.53 7.04 0.50
C PHE A 35 6.98 5.81 1.29
N ILE A 36 6.02 5.08 1.87
CA ILE A 36 6.26 3.84 2.60
C ILE A 36 5.50 2.69 1.94
N GLY A 37 6.14 1.53 1.85
CA GLY A 37 5.59 0.35 1.18
C GLY A 37 4.54 -0.42 2.00
N ASP A 38 3.98 0.18 3.04
CA ASP A 38 3.00 -0.43 3.94
C ASP A 38 2.03 0.62 4.52
N PRO A 39 0.98 0.23 5.27
CA PRO A 39 -0.03 1.15 5.81
C PRO A 39 0.35 1.76 7.17
N GLN A 40 1.60 1.74 7.62
CA GLN A 40 2.03 2.18 8.95
C GLN A 40 2.08 3.70 9.14
N LEU A 41 1.14 4.47 8.59
CA LEU A 41 1.14 5.94 8.70
C LEU A 41 1.33 6.42 10.12
N GLY A 42 0.68 5.77 11.10
CA GLY A 42 0.76 6.13 12.50
C GLY A 42 2.19 6.11 13.05
N ASN A 43 2.98 5.08 12.75
CA ASN A 43 4.35 4.96 13.25
C ASN A 43 5.25 6.07 12.69
N TYR A 44 5.11 6.36 11.40
CA TYR A 44 5.88 7.42 10.74
C TYR A 44 5.43 8.82 11.15
N SER A 45 4.15 9.00 11.47
CA SER A 45 3.63 10.27 12.00
C SER A 45 4.18 10.59 13.39
N VAL A 46 4.38 9.58 14.25
CA VAL A 46 5.08 9.73 15.53
C VAL A 46 6.54 10.12 15.31
N LEU A 47 7.21 9.53 14.31
CA LEU A 47 8.58 9.92 13.98
C LEU A 47 8.64 11.37 13.49
N ARG A 48 7.75 11.75 12.57
CA ARG A 48 7.61 13.13 12.06
C ARG A 48 7.41 14.15 13.18
N SER A 49 6.60 13.82 14.18
CA SER A 49 6.27 14.77 15.27
C SER A 49 7.48 15.23 16.06
N LYS A 50 8.59 14.48 16.04
CA LYS A 50 9.86 14.88 16.68
C LYS A 50 10.55 16.04 15.97
N PHE A 51 10.24 16.27 14.70
CA PHE A 51 10.83 17.31 13.86
C PHE A 51 9.82 18.40 13.49
N GLY A 52 8.58 18.22 13.86
CA GLY A 52 7.47 19.11 13.53
C GLY A 52 6.38 18.39 12.75
N HIS A 53 5.15 18.61 13.16
CA HIS A 53 4.00 17.90 12.55
C HIS A 53 3.80 18.20 11.06
N ASN A 54 4.31 19.32 10.59
CA ASN A 54 4.12 19.83 9.22
C ASN A 54 5.38 19.67 8.35
N SER A 55 6.40 18.94 8.82
CA SER A 55 7.70 18.83 8.13
C SER A 55 7.58 18.16 6.76
N TYR A 56 6.73 17.13 6.62
CA TYR A 56 6.52 16.40 5.36
C TYR A 56 5.23 15.61 5.40
N SER A 57 4.72 15.25 4.23
CA SER A 57 3.60 14.33 4.07
C SER A 57 4.06 12.87 4.13
N ILE A 58 3.17 11.98 4.54
CA ILE A 58 3.41 10.53 4.57
C ILE A 58 2.41 9.87 3.63
N VAL A 59 2.93 9.09 2.67
CA VAL A 59 2.12 8.32 1.74
C VAL A 59 2.42 6.84 1.97
N GLY A 60 1.41 6.09 2.38
CA GLY A 60 1.46 4.64 2.54
C GLY A 60 0.68 3.91 1.46
N ILE A 61 0.80 2.59 1.41
CA ILE A 61 0.03 1.74 0.50
C ILE A 61 -0.50 0.51 1.21
N THR A 62 -1.73 0.12 0.88
CA THR A 62 -2.36 -1.09 1.41
C THR A 62 -2.41 -2.18 0.35
N HIS A 63 -1.70 -3.28 0.58
CA HIS A 63 -1.70 -4.46 -0.28
C HIS A 63 -2.71 -5.52 0.15
N THR A 64 -3.12 -5.51 1.43
CA THR A 64 -4.07 -6.47 2.01
C THR A 64 -4.79 -5.84 3.18
N THR A 65 -5.99 -6.31 3.47
CA THR A 65 -6.78 -5.92 4.66
C THR A 65 -7.11 -7.12 5.55
N LEU A 66 -6.50 -8.30 5.29
CA LEU A 66 -6.90 -9.56 5.92
C LEU A 66 -6.21 -9.86 7.24
N THR A 67 -5.10 -9.21 7.58
CA THR A 67 -4.34 -9.54 8.78
C THR A 67 -4.65 -8.60 9.93
N GLN A 68 -4.66 -9.13 11.15
CA GLN A 68 -4.83 -8.33 12.38
C GLN A 68 -3.85 -7.15 12.42
N ARG A 69 -2.60 -7.37 12.04
CA ARG A 69 -1.57 -6.34 12.03
C ARG A 69 -1.93 -5.15 11.14
N ILE A 70 -2.56 -5.39 10.00
CA ILE A 70 -3.02 -4.30 9.12
C ILE A 70 -4.15 -3.52 9.78
N HIS A 71 -5.09 -4.20 10.45
CA HIS A 71 -6.16 -3.55 11.22
C HIS A 71 -5.58 -2.66 12.33
N GLU A 72 -4.55 -3.12 13.03
CA GLU A 72 -3.86 -2.33 14.05
C GLU A 72 -3.25 -1.05 13.45
N TYR A 73 -2.56 -1.15 12.31
CA TYR A 73 -1.98 0.01 11.63
C TYR A 73 -3.04 1.02 11.15
N ILE A 74 -4.20 0.53 10.69
CA ILE A 74 -5.29 1.41 10.27
C ILE A 74 -5.92 2.08 11.50
N ASN A 75 -6.12 1.37 12.60
CA ASN A 75 -6.65 1.92 13.86
C ASN A 75 -5.69 2.96 14.47
N ASP A 76 -4.39 2.79 14.31
CA ASP A 76 -3.37 3.75 14.74
C ASP A 76 -3.54 5.15 14.10
N ILE A 77 -4.23 5.25 12.97
CA ILE A 77 -4.52 6.53 12.31
C ILE A 77 -5.26 7.49 13.25
N HIS A 78 -6.19 6.99 14.07
CA HIS A 78 -6.97 7.81 14.97
C HIS A 78 -6.29 8.10 16.32
N THR A 79 -5.28 7.30 16.69
CA THR A 79 -4.60 7.40 17.97
C THR A 79 -3.22 8.03 17.88
N LYS A 80 -2.67 8.15 16.68
CA LYS A 80 -1.35 8.73 16.39
C LYS A 80 -1.48 10.01 15.57
N PRO A 81 -0.44 10.86 15.52
CA PRO A 81 -0.52 12.20 14.92
C PRO A 81 -0.50 12.20 13.38
N VAL A 82 -1.28 11.33 12.75
CA VAL A 82 -1.57 11.34 11.31
C VAL A 82 -2.32 12.62 10.96
N LYS A 83 -2.13 13.13 9.77
CA LYS A 83 -2.72 14.38 9.30
C LYS A 83 -3.63 14.14 8.09
N GLU A 84 -4.53 15.10 7.85
CA GLU A 84 -5.46 15.08 6.72
C GLU A 84 -4.79 15.15 5.34
N TRP A 85 -3.55 15.67 5.28
CA TRP A 85 -2.73 15.71 4.06
C TRP A 85 -1.79 14.50 3.90
N ASP A 86 -1.79 13.54 4.83
CA ASP A 86 -1.19 12.23 4.63
C ASP A 86 -2.10 11.38 3.75
N ALA A 87 -1.58 10.37 3.09
CA ALA A 87 -2.37 9.53 2.22
C ALA A 87 -2.11 8.04 2.44
N LEU A 88 -3.16 7.22 2.32
CA LEU A 88 -3.08 5.78 2.28
C LEU A 88 -3.63 5.28 0.94
N ILE A 89 -2.74 4.90 0.02
CA ILE A 89 -3.11 4.38 -1.28
C ILE A 89 -3.87 3.07 -1.12
N CYS A 90 -5.06 3.03 -1.69
CA CYS A 90 -5.91 1.86 -1.79
C CYS A 90 -5.75 1.24 -3.17
N THR A 91 -5.34 -0.03 -3.25
CA THR A 91 -5.09 -0.70 -4.53
C THR A 91 -6.36 -1.06 -5.31
N SER A 92 -7.54 -0.91 -4.69
CA SER A 92 -8.85 -1.08 -5.33
C SER A 92 -9.95 -0.36 -4.54
N ARG A 93 -11.15 -0.26 -5.13
CA ARG A 93 -12.35 0.22 -4.43
C ARG A 93 -12.67 -0.64 -3.21
N CYS A 94 -12.63 -1.96 -3.34
CA CYS A 94 -12.89 -2.88 -2.22
C CYS A 94 -11.92 -2.67 -1.07
N VAL A 95 -10.64 -2.41 -1.35
CA VAL A 95 -9.64 -2.10 -0.31
C VAL A 95 -10.00 -0.79 0.38
N ARG A 96 -10.36 0.26 -0.36
CA ARG A 96 -10.78 1.53 0.23
C ARG A 96 -12.00 1.35 1.13
N ASP A 97 -13.05 0.66 0.63
CA ASP A 97 -14.28 0.43 1.38
C ASP A 97 -14.01 -0.34 2.67
N SER A 98 -13.10 -1.34 2.63
CA SER A 98 -12.67 -2.08 3.82
C SER A 98 -11.95 -1.17 4.83
N ILE A 99 -11.07 -0.28 4.37
CA ILE A 99 -10.37 0.67 5.24
C ILE A 99 -11.36 1.65 5.87
N GLU A 100 -12.32 2.18 5.11
CA GLU A 100 -13.35 3.07 5.62
C GLU A 100 -14.22 2.40 6.70
N ILE A 101 -14.53 1.11 6.55
CA ILE A 101 -15.25 0.33 7.58
C ILE A 101 -14.40 0.21 8.85
N ILE A 102 -13.12 -0.13 8.74
CA ILE A 102 -12.21 -0.26 9.90
C ILE A 102 -12.10 1.07 10.64
N LEU A 103 -11.89 2.18 9.90
CA LEU A 103 -11.81 3.51 10.49
C LEU A 103 -13.13 3.91 11.18
N SER A 104 -14.28 3.66 10.56
CA SER A 104 -15.59 3.99 11.13
C SER A 104 -15.85 3.20 12.41
N ASN A 105 -15.52 1.91 12.43
CA ASN A 105 -15.65 1.09 13.64
C ASN A 105 -14.72 1.58 14.76
N SER A 106 -13.50 1.97 14.43
CA SER A 106 -12.55 2.54 15.38
C SER A 106 -13.06 3.86 15.96
N GLU A 107 -13.63 4.73 15.13
CA GLU A 107 -14.23 5.99 15.58
C GLU A 107 -15.40 5.77 16.53
N GLU A 108 -16.26 4.79 16.25
CA GLU A 108 -17.38 4.42 17.12
C GLU A 108 -16.87 3.98 18.51
N ILE A 109 -15.90 3.07 18.53
CA ILE A 109 -15.29 2.59 19.77
C ILE A 109 -14.66 3.75 20.57
N LEU A 110 -13.91 4.63 19.92
CA LEU A 110 -13.25 5.76 20.58
C LEU A 110 -14.27 6.80 21.08
N ARG A 111 -15.37 6.99 20.34
CA ARG A 111 -16.47 7.86 20.75
C ARG A 111 -17.15 7.33 22.00
N ASP A 112 -17.47 6.03 22.05
CA ASP A 112 -18.15 5.39 23.16
C ASP A 112 -17.26 5.31 24.41
N ARG A 113 -16.00 4.91 24.23
CA ARG A 113 -15.11 4.63 25.37
C ARG A 113 -14.43 5.87 25.94
N LEU A 114 -14.10 6.82 25.09
CA LEU A 114 -13.27 7.99 25.45
C LEU A 114 -13.99 9.33 25.26
N GLY A 115 -15.23 9.32 24.74
CA GLY A 115 -15.95 10.55 24.42
C GLY A 115 -15.29 11.37 23.31
N ALA A 116 -14.51 10.73 22.43
CA ALA A 116 -13.81 11.41 21.34
C ALA A 116 -14.81 12.06 20.39
N LYS A 117 -14.56 13.31 20.00
CA LYS A 117 -15.47 14.11 19.16
C LYS A 117 -14.88 14.48 17.81
N LYS A 118 -13.54 14.43 17.68
CA LYS A 118 -12.82 14.84 16.49
C LYS A 118 -11.94 13.68 16.00
N PHE A 119 -12.09 13.34 14.73
CA PHE A 119 -11.29 12.33 14.05
C PHE A 119 -10.65 12.95 12.83
N ILE A 120 -9.40 12.60 12.58
CA ILE A 120 -8.67 12.96 11.37
C ILE A 120 -8.53 11.71 10.54
N ARG A 121 -8.86 11.81 9.26
CA ARG A 121 -8.63 10.75 8.27
C ARG A 121 -7.65 11.26 7.22
N PRO A 122 -6.68 10.45 6.81
CA PRO A 122 -5.83 10.76 5.67
C PRO A 122 -6.63 10.63 4.37
N GLU A 123 -6.06 11.12 3.28
CA GLU A 123 -6.59 10.86 1.94
C GLU A 123 -6.52 9.35 1.62
N LEU A 124 -7.56 8.82 0.95
CA LEU A 124 -7.67 7.42 0.53
C LEU A 124 -7.75 7.30 -1.01
N PRO A 125 -6.72 7.69 -1.75
CA PRO A 125 -6.73 7.60 -3.21
C PRO A 125 -6.75 6.14 -3.68
N ILE A 126 -7.51 5.87 -4.75
CA ILE A 126 -7.52 4.57 -5.40
C ILE A 126 -6.47 4.58 -6.53
N ILE A 127 -5.39 3.85 -6.32
CA ILE A 127 -4.33 3.68 -7.31
C ILE A 127 -4.10 2.18 -7.48
N PRO A 128 -4.63 1.56 -8.55
CA PRO A 128 -4.44 0.13 -8.83
C PRO A 128 -2.97 -0.22 -9.03
N LEU A 129 -2.61 -1.44 -8.65
CA LEU A 129 -1.29 -1.98 -8.95
C LEU A 129 -1.12 -2.12 -10.47
N GLY A 130 0.05 -1.73 -10.96
CA GLY A 130 0.42 -1.93 -12.36
C GLY A 130 0.64 -3.40 -12.70
N VAL A 131 0.37 -3.76 -13.95
CA VAL A 131 0.70 -5.06 -14.54
C VAL A 131 1.46 -4.84 -15.85
N HIS A 132 2.40 -5.74 -16.13
CA HIS A 132 3.07 -5.77 -17.42
C HIS A 132 2.18 -6.47 -18.44
N MET A 133 1.61 -5.70 -19.37
CA MET A 133 0.67 -6.25 -20.36
C MET A 133 1.32 -7.29 -21.27
N GLU A 134 2.62 -7.17 -21.50
CA GLU A 134 3.41 -8.12 -22.29
C GLU A 134 3.39 -9.53 -21.70
N ASP A 135 3.33 -9.65 -20.35
CA ASP A 135 3.29 -10.93 -19.65
C ASP A 135 1.99 -11.71 -19.91
N TYR A 136 0.96 -11.03 -20.43
CA TYR A 136 -0.34 -11.64 -20.75
C TYR A 136 -0.55 -11.89 -22.23
N ASN A 137 0.44 -11.57 -23.05
CA ASN A 137 0.37 -11.76 -24.50
C ASN A 137 0.92 -13.13 -24.92
N HIS A 138 0.20 -14.20 -24.57
CA HIS A 138 0.60 -15.57 -24.88
C HIS A 138 0.18 -15.99 -26.29
N LYS A 139 1.04 -16.77 -26.94
CA LYS A 139 0.74 -17.39 -28.24
C LYS A 139 -0.23 -18.57 -28.06
N GLU A 140 -1.11 -18.77 -29.04
CA GLU A 140 -2.03 -19.92 -29.04
C GLU A 140 -1.31 -21.28 -28.92
N GLU A 141 -0.11 -21.41 -29.47
CA GLU A 141 0.73 -22.62 -29.35
C GLU A 141 1.07 -22.96 -27.90
N GLU A 142 1.33 -21.95 -27.05
CA GLU A 142 1.62 -22.16 -25.62
C GLU A 142 0.41 -22.67 -24.87
N LYS A 143 -0.78 -22.20 -25.25
CA LYS A 143 -2.06 -22.66 -24.71
C LYS A 143 -2.32 -24.13 -25.03
N TYR A 144 -2.04 -24.55 -26.28
CA TYR A 144 -2.19 -25.96 -26.67
C TYR A 144 -1.18 -26.84 -25.95
N LYS A 145 0.08 -26.44 -25.87
CA LYS A 145 1.12 -27.16 -25.15
C LYS A 145 0.81 -27.33 -23.66
N PHE A 146 0.24 -26.29 -23.03
CA PHE A 146 -0.20 -26.37 -21.64
C PHE A 146 -1.30 -27.41 -21.47
N ARG A 147 -2.34 -27.41 -22.35
CA ARG A 147 -3.41 -28.39 -22.32
C ARG A 147 -2.91 -29.83 -22.48
N GLU A 148 -2.01 -30.06 -23.42
CA GLU A 148 -1.37 -31.34 -23.64
C GLU A 148 -0.62 -31.83 -22.39
N ASN A 149 0.15 -30.95 -21.75
CA ASN A 149 0.92 -31.27 -20.54
C ASN A 149 0.05 -31.72 -19.36
N ILE A 150 -1.18 -31.22 -19.26
CA ILE A 150 -2.13 -31.60 -18.20
C ILE A 150 -3.14 -32.67 -18.65
N GLY A 151 -3.01 -33.20 -19.86
CA GLY A 151 -3.91 -34.21 -20.42
C GLY A 151 -5.33 -33.72 -20.72
N ALA A 152 -5.51 -32.40 -20.94
CA ALA A 152 -6.81 -31.81 -21.22
C ALA A 152 -7.06 -31.71 -22.73
N SER A 153 -8.26 -32.08 -23.16
CA SER A 153 -8.74 -31.94 -24.54
C SER A 153 -9.07 -30.49 -24.90
N LYS A 154 -9.38 -30.23 -26.17
CA LYS A 154 -9.77 -28.91 -26.64
C LYS A 154 -11.07 -28.41 -26.02
N ASP A 155 -11.99 -29.33 -25.73
CA ASP A 155 -13.35 -29.01 -25.25
C ASP A 155 -13.46 -29.02 -23.75
N ASP A 156 -12.39 -29.38 -23.03
CA ASP A 156 -12.40 -29.39 -21.58
C ASP A 156 -12.36 -27.98 -21.00
N ILE A 157 -13.13 -27.75 -19.93
CA ILE A 157 -13.07 -26.54 -19.13
C ILE A 157 -11.97 -26.70 -18.08
N ILE A 158 -10.95 -25.86 -18.13
CA ILE A 158 -9.84 -25.87 -17.19
C ILE A 158 -10.08 -24.75 -16.15
N ILE A 159 -10.18 -25.12 -14.90
CA ILE A 159 -10.25 -24.17 -13.77
C ILE A 159 -8.89 -24.17 -13.09
N ILE A 160 -8.22 -23.03 -13.09
CA ILE A 160 -6.89 -22.86 -12.50
C ILE A 160 -7.01 -21.99 -11.24
N PHE A 161 -6.43 -22.45 -10.14
CA PHE A 161 -6.16 -21.63 -8.97
C PHE A 161 -4.67 -21.27 -8.94
N VAL A 162 -4.38 -19.97 -8.93
CA VAL A 162 -3.02 -19.46 -8.80
C VAL A 162 -2.96 -18.61 -7.53
N GLY A 163 -2.14 -19.01 -6.58
CA GLY A 163 -2.04 -18.31 -5.32
C GLY A 163 -0.94 -18.85 -4.42
N ARG A 164 -0.67 -18.12 -3.35
CA ARG A 164 0.25 -18.59 -2.33
C ARG A 164 -0.43 -19.61 -1.44
N LEU A 165 0.17 -20.79 -1.31
CA LEU A 165 -0.21 -21.73 -0.27
C LEU A 165 0.49 -21.31 1.02
N SER A 166 -0.24 -20.70 1.94
CA SER A 166 0.28 -20.35 3.25
C SER A 166 -0.67 -20.86 4.32
N PHE A 167 -0.11 -21.54 5.31
CA PHE A 167 -0.84 -21.91 6.52
C PHE A 167 -0.74 -20.70 7.46
N HIS A 168 -1.80 -19.95 7.57
CA HIS A 168 -1.96 -19.00 8.67
C HIS A 168 -2.77 -19.71 9.76
N SER A 169 -2.07 -20.05 10.79
CA SER A 169 -2.67 -20.50 12.05
C SER A 169 -3.23 -19.30 12.80
#